data_395d5eabb11f5ec70bc993b66c8e51d2
#
_entry.id   395d5eabb11f5ec70bc993b66c8e51d2
#
_cell.length_a   1.000
_cell.length_b   1.000
_cell.length_c   1.000
_cell.angle_alpha   90.00
_cell.angle_beta   90.00
_cell.angle_gamma   90.00
#
_symmetry.space_group_name_H-M   'P 1'
#
loop_
_entity.id
_entity.type
_entity.pdbx_description
1 polymer ?
#
loop_
_entity_poly.entity_id
_entity_poly.type
_entity_poly.pdbx_seq_one_letter_code
_entity_poly.pdbx_strand_id
1 'polypeptide(L)'
;MIALEKILDANTVLRGIVRETPLLSSNKLNQSLGVDVFFKAESEQHTGSFKIRGAYYCMHQHLMDHGPQDVVAYSSGNHAQGVALAGSLLGLSTTIVMPSDAPKAKINGTRNFGANIITYDRYEEDREQIATEYANKNNAFLVPPYNHIDIIAGQSTVAIEAVQQMASMDLSIDDYICPIGGGGLIAGSGIALKNLAPKSRIYGVEPELFNDTQISFSAGSRQKIDIKNTSICDALMV
;
A
#
# COMPACT_ATOMS: atom_id res chain seq x y z
N MET A 1 10.84 -14.63 6.71
CA MET A 1 10.99 -13.25 7.24
C MET A 1 11.62 -12.42 6.13
N ILE A 2 11.16 -11.19 5.88
CA ILE A 2 11.75 -10.31 4.86
C ILE A 2 13.07 -9.79 5.42
N ALA A 3 14.15 -9.94 4.66
CA ALA A 3 15.47 -9.49 5.06
C ALA A 3 15.62 -7.96 4.97
N LEU A 4 16.52 -7.39 5.77
CA LEU A 4 16.81 -5.95 5.75
C LEU A 4 17.30 -5.51 4.37
N GLU A 5 18.13 -6.32 3.74
CA GLU A 5 18.69 -6.04 2.41
C GLU A 5 17.59 -5.77 1.37
N LYS A 6 16.48 -6.53 1.44
CA LYS A 6 15.36 -6.38 0.49
C LYS A 6 14.62 -5.05 0.68
N ILE A 7 14.44 -4.58 1.90
CA ILE A 7 13.80 -3.27 2.14
C ILE A 7 14.73 -2.10 1.79
N LEU A 8 16.05 -2.28 1.92
CA LEU A 8 17.03 -1.29 1.49
C LEU A 8 17.16 -1.24 -0.03
N ASP A 9 17.06 -2.39 -0.70
CA ASP A 9 16.97 -2.46 -2.17
C ASP A 9 15.71 -1.73 -2.65
N ALA A 10 14.53 -2.00 -2.04
CA ALA A 10 13.32 -1.28 -2.37
C ALA A 10 13.46 0.24 -2.21
N ASN A 11 14.13 0.70 -1.14
CA ASN A 11 14.41 2.12 -0.94
C ASN A 11 15.33 2.70 -2.01
N THR A 12 16.27 1.91 -2.51
CA THR A 12 17.19 2.32 -3.58
C THR A 12 16.47 2.39 -4.93
N VAL A 13 15.69 1.37 -5.28
CA VAL A 13 14.93 1.30 -6.54
C VAL A 13 13.88 2.41 -6.62
N LEU A 14 13.24 2.74 -5.50
CA LEU A 14 12.18 3.75 -5.47
C LEU A 14 12.68 5.20 -5.44
N ARG A 15 13.97 5.42 -5.22
CA ARG A 15 14.55 6.76 -5.20
C ARG A 15 14.38 7.47 -6.54
N GLY A 16 13.76 8.66 -6.52
CA GLY A 16 13.46 9.43 -7.72
C GLY A 16 12.25 8.94 -8.53
N ILE A 17 11.66 7.79 -8.16
CA ILE A 17 10.43 7.26 -8.75
C ILE A 17 9.21 7.72 -7.95
N VAL A 18 9.27 7.56 -6.64
CA VAL A 18 8.22 8.01 -5.73
C VAL A 18 8.59 9.37 -5.14
N ARG A 19 7.58 10.10 -4.70
CA ARG A 19 7.80 11.35 -3.99
C ARG A 19 8.26 11.04 -2.56
N GLU A 20 9.33 11.69 -2.11
CA GLU A 20 9.62 11.76 -0.69
C GLU A 20 8.57 12.67 -0.04
N THR A 21 7.59 12.05 0.63
CA THR A 21 6.47 12.81 1.22
C THR A 21 6.91 13.51 2.51
N PRO A 22 6.35 14.69 2.83
CA PRO A 22 6.77 15.43 4.02
C PRO A 22 6.27 14.76 5.31
N LEU A 23 6.98 15.09 6.41
CA LEU A 23 6.46 14.96 7.77
C LEU A 23 5.78 16.28 8.14
N LEU A 24 4.45 16.22 8.30
CA LEU A 24 3.65 17.37 8.71
C LEU A 24 3.45 17.35 10.22
N SER A 25 3.53 18.51 10.87
CA SER A 25 3.24 18.66 12.30
C SER A 25 2.38 19.90 12.53
N SER A 26 1.73 19.97 13.71
CA SER A 26 0.89 21.08 14.12
C SER A 26 1.14 21.44 15.57
N ASN A 27 1.69 22.63 15.79
CA ASN A 27 1.94 23.15 17.15
C ASN A 27 0.67 23.14 18.03
N LYS A 28 -0.48 23.46 17.45
CA LYS A 28 -1.76 23.46 18.18
C LYS A 28 -2.14 22.04 18.63
N LEU A 29 -1.93 21.04 17.78
CA LEU A 29 -2.19 19.65 18.11
C LEU A 29 -1.20 19.16 19.19
N ASN A 30 0.08 19.42 19.00
CA ASN A 30 1.14 19.03 19.94
C ASN A 30 0.89 19.60 21.35
N GLN A 31 0.55 20.89 21.43
CA GLN A 31 0.18 21.54 22.70
C GLN A 31 -1.06 20.90 23.34
N SER A 32 -2.07 20.54 22.54
CA SER A 32 -3.30 19.91 23.03
C SER A 32 -3.06 18.50 23.59
N LEU A 33 -2.14 17.75 22.98
CA LEU A 33 -1.85 16.37 23.34
C LEU A 33 -0.68 16.23 24.33
N GLY A 34 0.15 17.27 24.48
CA GLY A 34 1.35 17.22 25.32
C GLY A 34 2.46 16.35 24.74
N VAL A 35 2.44 16.06 23.44
CA VAL A 35 3.44 15.26 22.72
C VAL A 35 3.66 15.83 21.32
N ASP A 36 4.82 15.58 20.74
CA ASP A 36 5.11 15.95 19.34
C ASP A 36 4.57 14.92 18.37
N VAL A 37 3.60 15.31 17.56
CA VAL A 37 2.97 14.48 16.53
C VAL A 37 3.44 14.88 15.15
N PHE A 38 3.85 13.88 14.38
CA PHE A 38 4.24 14.02 12.98
C PHE A 38 3.39 13.09 12.11
N PHE A 39 2.91 13.60 10.98
CA PHE A 39 2.15 12.83 10.00
C PHE A 39 3.00 12.62 8.75
N LYS A 40 3.36 11.37 8.43
CA LYS A 40 3.94 11.03 7.14
C LYS A 40 2.86 11.13 6.06
N ALA A 41 2.89 12.21 5.28
CA ALA A 41 1.78 12.62 4.42
C ALA A 41 1.73 11.84 3.10
N GLU A 42 1.45 10.52 3.15
CA GLU A 42 1.31 9.69 1.94
C GLU A 42 0.09 10.08 1.08
N SER A 43 -0.79 10.96 1.54
CA SER A 43 -1.81 11.64 0.72
C SER A 43 -1.20 12.58 -0.33
N GLU A 44 0.04 13.03 -0.15
CA GLU A 44 0.77 13.84 -1.11
C GLU A 44 1.60 13.04 -2.11
N GLN A 45 1.57 11.71 -2.04
CA GLN A 45 2.22 10.84 -3.02
C GLN A 45 1.57 10.99 -4.40
N HIS A 46 2.25 10.64 -5.48
CA HIS A 46 1.79 10.77 -6.88
C HIS A 46 0.36 10.29 -7.14
N THR A 47 -0.07 9.21 -6.47
CA THR A 47 -1.42 8.63 -6.60
C THR A 47 -2.31 8.94 -5.41
N GLY A 48 -1.93 9.90 -4.56
CA GLY A 48 -2.66 10.22 -3.33
C GLY A 48 -2.58 9.15 -2.24
N SER A 49 -1.65 8.19 -2.36
CA SER A 49 -1.44 7.15 -1.36
C SER A 49 -0.10 6.44 -1.52
N PHE A 50 0.33 5.74 -0.48
CA PHE A 50 1.57 4.95 -0.44
C PHE A 50 1.61 3.78 -1.43
N LYS A 51 0.49 3.40 -2.04
CA LYS A 51 0.36 2.16 -2.82
C LYS A 51 1.30 2.07 -4.02
N ILE A 52 1.69 3.18 -4.62
CA ILE A 52 2.68 3.23 -5.72
C ILE A 52 4.02 2.62 -5.30
N ARG A 53 4.45 2.74 -4.05
CA ARG A 53 5.73 2.23 -3.55
C ARG A 53 5.83 0.72 -3.70
N GLY A 54 4.87 -0.02 -3.13
CA GLY A 54 4.83 -1.47 -3.26
C GLY A 54 4.50 -1.93 -4.66
N ALA A 55 3.57 -1.26 -5.36
CA ALA A 55 3.22 -1.62 -6.72
C ALA A 55 4.42 -1.51 -7.67
N TYR A 56 5.11 -0.38 -7.65
CA TYR A 56 6.29 -0.17 -8.50
C TYR A 56 7.40 -1.18 -8.19
N TYR A 57 7.76 -1.33 -6.91
CA TYR A 57 8.84 -2.25 -6.54
C TYR A 57 8.52 -3.70 -6.92
N CYS A 58 7.30 -4.17 -6.65
CA CYS A 58 6.88 -5.52 -7.01
C CYS A 58 6.92 -5.76 -8.53
N MET A 59 6.40 -4.82 -9.31
CA MET A 59 6.40 -4.92 -10.77
C MET A 59 7.81 -4.80 -11.35
N HIS A 60 8.66 -3.95 -10.76
CA HIS A 60 10.07 -3.82 -11.13
C HIS A 60 10.83 -5.12 -10.89
N GLN A 61 10.69 -5.75 -9.72
CA GLN A 61 11.33 -7.03 -9.44
C GLN A 61 10.86 -8.11 -10.41
N HIS A 62 9.54 -8.19 -10.65
CA HIS A 62 8.98 -9.13 -11.61
C HIS A 62 9.55 -8.91 -13.04
N LEU A 63 9.64 -7.65 -13.47
CA LEU A 63 10.24 -7.29 -14.77
C LEU A 63 11.70 -7.73 -14.87
N MET A 64 12.49 -7.56 -13.80
CA MET A 64 13.90 -7.95 -13.77
C MET A 64 14.08 -9.47 -13.82
N ASP A 65 13.20 -10.23 -13.15
CA ASP A 65 13.29 -11.69 -13.04
C ASP A 65 12.72 -12.43 -14.26
N HIS A 66 11.68 -11.88 -14.89
CA HIS A 66 10.88 -12.58 -15.92
C HIS A 66 10.82 -11.86 -17.27
N GLY A 67 11.37 -10.64 -17.36
CA GLY A 67 11.21 -9.80 -18.54
C GLY A 67 9.85 -9.08 -18.60
N PRO A 68 9.59 -8.31 -19.68
CA PRO A 68 8.38 -7.54 -19.82
C PRO A 68 7.15 -8.44 -20.02
N GLN A 69 6.15 -8.26 -19.17
CA GLN A 69 4.85 -8.91 -19.24
C GLN A 69 3.75 -7.87 -18.99
N ASP A 70 2.58 -8.09 -19.59
CA ASP A 70 1.38 -7.34 -19.24
C ASP A 70 1.05 -7.54 -17.76
N VAL A 71 0.39 -6.57 -17.16
CA VAL A 71 0.07 -6.58 -15.72
C VAL A 71 -1.43 -6.49 -15.54
N VAL A 72 -1.95 -7.22 -14.56
CA VAL A 72 -3.33 -7.11 -14.13
C VAL A 72 -3.41 -6.95 -12.63
N ALA A 73 -4.40 -6.19 -12.15
CA ALA A 73 -4.75 -6.10 -10.74
C ALA A 73 -6.27 -5.92 -10.58
N TYR A 74 -6.78 -6.26 -9.41
CA TYR A 74 -8.18 -5.99 -9.06
C TYR A 74 -8.23 -5.01 -7.88
N SER A 75 -8.85 -3.86 -8.09
CA SER A 75 -9.07 -2.86 -7.04
C SER A 75 -9.95 -1.73 -7.56
N SER A 76 -10.76 -1.15 -6.69
CA SER A 76 -11.55 0.06 -6.98
C SER A 76 -10.92 1.35 -6.43
N GLY A 77 -9.73 1.29 -5.84
CA GLY A 77 -9.16 2.41 -5.08
C GLY A 77 -7.67 2.64 -5.30
N ASN A 78 -6.97 2.90 -4.20
CA ASN A 78 -5.57 3.33 -4.19
C ASN A 78 -4.60 2.32 -4.85
N HIS A 79 -4.86 1.02 -4.72
CA HIS A 79 -4.02 0.00 -5.35
C HIS A 79 -4.15 0.05 -6.88
N ALA A 80 -5.35 0.24 -7.42
CA ALA A 80 -5.59 0.39 -8.85
C ALA A 80 -4.74 1.53 -9.46
N GLN A 81 -4.78 2.70 -8.83
CA GLN A 81 -4.01 3.86 -9.28
C GLN A 81 -2.49 3.65 -9.13
N GLY A 82 -2.07 3.01 -8.02
CA GLY A 82 -0.67 2.68 -7.80
C GLY A 82 -0.11 1.74 -8.87
N VAL A 83 -0.84 0.67 -9.21
CA VAL A 83 -0.45 -0.28 -10.27
C VAL A 83 -0.48 0.39 -11.65
N ALA A 84 -1.52 1.20 -11.93
CA ALA A 84 -1.64 1.91 -13.21
C ALA A 84 -0.45 2.84 -13.45
N LEU A 85 -0.08 3.67 -12.46
CA LEU A 85 1.08 4.55 -12.57
C LEU A 85 2.38 3.76 -12.65
N ALA A 86 2.54 2.71 -11.84
CA ALA A 86 3.74 1.85 -11.89
C ALA A 86 3.94 1.23 -13.28
N GLY A 87 2.85 0.71 -13.88
CA GLY A 87 2.89 0.17 -15.23
C GLY A 87 3.29 1.20 -16.27
N SER A 88 2.71 2.40 -16.20
CA SER A 88 3.08 3.51 -17.09
C SER A 88 4.56 3.87 -16.97
N LEU A 89 5.10 3.95 -15.74
CA LEU A 89 6.51 4.27 -15.51
C LEU A 89 7.47 3.17 -15.96
N LEU A 90 7.04 1.91 -15.90
CA LEU A 90 7.82 0.75 -16.35
C LEU A 90 7.61 0.40 -17.84
N GLY A 91 6.73 1.12 -18.55
CA GLY A 91 6.39 0.84 -19.94
C GLY A 91 5.62 -0.47 -20.14
N LEU A 92 4.87 -0.93 -19.12
CA LEU A 92 4.10 -2.17 -19.14
C LEU A 92 2.62 -1.89 -19.39
N SER A 93 1.99 -2.71 -20.24
CA SER A 93 0.54 -2.69 -20.44
C SER A 93 -0.15 -3.13 -19.14
N THR A 94 -1.07 -2.30 -18.65
CA THR A 94 -1.73 -2.52 -17.36
C THR A 94 -3.23 -2.59 -17.53
N THR A 95 -3.84 -3.61 -16.94
CA THR A 95 -5.30 -3.81 -16.90
C THR A 95 -5.78 -3.86 -15.46
N ILE A 96 -6.82 -3.10 -15.13
CA ILE A 96 -7.40 -3.08 -13.79
C ILE A 96 -8.84 -3.58 -13.83
N VAL A 97 -9.13 -4.60 -13.03
CA VAL A 97 -10.49 -5.11 -12.80
C VAL A 97 -11.13 -4.26 -11.71
N MET A 98 -12.20 -3.51 -12.06
CA MET A 98 -12.91 -2.57 -11.18
C MET A 98 -14.40 -2.85 -11.19
N PRO A 99 -15.13 -2.63 -10.08
CA PRO A 99 -16.58 -2.76 -10.10
C PRO A 99 -17.20 -1.67 -10.98
N SER A 100 -18.28 -2.02 -11.68
CA SER A 100 -18.99 -1.13 -12.63
C SER A 100 -19.57 0.11 -11.96
N ASP A 101 -19.89 0.02 -10.65
CA ASP A 101 -20.41 1.09 -9.80
C ASP A 101 -19.31 1.88 -9.07
N ALA A 102 -18.03 1.68 -9.42
CA ALA A 102 -16.95 2.46 -8.84
C ALA A 102 -17.13 3.96 -9.12
N PRO A 103 -16.77 4.85 -8.20
CA PRO A 103 -16.84 6.28 -8.41
C PRO A 103 -16.12 6.71 -9.69
N LYS A 104 -16.77 7.52 -10.52
CA LYS A 104 -16.21 8.00 -11.80
C LYS A 104 -14.81 8.63 -11.65
N ALA A 105 -14.58 9.33 -10.54
CA ALA A 105 -13.28 9.93 -10.24
C ALA A 105 -12.17 8.86 -10.11
N LYS A 106 -12.44 7.72 -9.47
CA LYS A 106 -11.50 6.60 -9.32
C LYS A 106 -11.23 5.90 -10.67
N ILE A 107 -12.29 5.68 -11.46
CA ILE A 107 -12.18 5.12 -12.82
C ILE A 107 -11.33 6.03 -13.71
N ASN A 108 -11.65 7.33 -13.74
CA ASN A 108 -10.92 8.30 -14.56
C ASN A 108 -9.48 8.46 -14.08
N GLY A 109 -9.24 8.51 -12.77
CA GLY A 109 -7.89 8.55 -12.19
C GLY A 109 -7.04 7.37 -12.66
N THR A 110 -7.59 6.15 -12.64
CA THR A 110 -6.89 4.95 -13.10
C THR A 110 -6.60 5.00 -14.60
N ARG A 111 -7.57 5.43 -15.43
CA ARG A 111 -7.38 5.61 -16.88
C ARG A 111 -6.35 6.68 -17.21
N ASN A 112 -6.33 7.78 -16.46
CA ASN A 112 -5.35 8.87 -16.67
C ASN A 112 -3.90 8.43 -16.43
N PHE A 113 -3.69 7.38 -15.64
CA PHE A 113 -2.39 6.73 -15.49
C PHE A 113 -2.11 5.66 -16.57
N GLY A 114 -2.95 5.56 -17.62
CA GLY A 114 -2.70 4.71 -18.78
C GLY A 114 -3.22 3.28 -18.67
N ALA A 115 -3.96 2.91 -17.63
CA ALA A 115 -4.48 1.55 -17.49
C ALA A 115 -5.76 1.32 -18.29
N ASN A 116 -5.89 0.12 -18.85
CA ASN A 116 -7.16 -0.44 -19.34
C ASN A 116 -8.03 -0.84 -18.15
N ILE A 117 -9.36 -0.79 -18.32
CA ILE A 117 -10.29 -1.17 -17.25
C ILE A 117 -11.24 -2.24 -17.76
N ILE A 118 -11.33 -3.33 -17.03
CA ILE A 118 -12.38 -4.35 -17.13
C ILE A 118 -13.32 -4.10 -15.97
N THR A 119 -14.62 -3.90 -16.29
CA THR A 119 -15.64 -3.70 -15.27
C THR A 119 -16.34 -5.02 -14.94
N TYR A 120 -16.75 -5.18 -13.68
CA TYR A 120 -17.50 -6.34 -13.20
C TYR A 120 -18.65 -5.90 -12.28
N ASP A 121 -19.66 -6.75 -12.14
CA ASP A 121 -20.73 -6.58 -11.16
C ASP A 121 -20.31 -7.19 -9.81
N ARG A 122 -20.13 -6.35 -8.78
CA ARG A 122 -19.64 -6.78 -7.45
C ARG A 122 -20.61 -7.71 -6.71
N TYR A 123 -21.86 -7.78 -7.12
CA TYR A 123 -22.87 -8.61 -6.49
C TYR A 123 -23.00 -9.99 -7.14
N GLU A 124 -22.59 -10.12 -8.40
CA GLU A 124 -22.77 -11.34 -9.21
C GLU A 124 -21.41 -11.98 -9.59
N GLU A 125 -20.32 -11.22 -9.57
CA GLU A 125 -19.04 -11.65 -10.12
C GLU A 125 -17.89 -11.52 -9.10
N ASP A 126 -16.90 -12.42 -9.19
CA ASP A 126 -15.72 -12.42 -8.36
C ASP A 126 -14.55 -11.71 -9.06
N ARG A 127 -14.15 -10.56 -8.52
CA ARG A 127 -13.04 -9.74 -9.03
C ARG A 127 -11.70 -10.47 -9.10
N GLU A 128 -11.44 -11.36 -8.15
CA GLU A 128 -10.19 -12.10 -8.06
C GLU A 128 -10.14 -13.20 -9.10
N GLN A 129 -11.27 -13.89 -9.31
CA GLN A 129 -11.42 -14.86 -10.38
C GLN A 129 -11.22 -14.22 -11.75
N ILE A 130 -11.91 -13.10 -12.04
CA ILE A 130 -11.78 -12.38 -13.32
C ILE A 130 -10.33 -11.97 -13.59
N ALA A 131 -9.64 -11.40 -12.59
CA ALA A 131 -8.25 -10.98 -12.73
C ALA A 131 -7.31 -12.19 -12.95
N THR A 132 -7.57 -13.32 -12.27
CA THR A 132 -6.80 -14.56 -12.42
C THR A 132 -7.00 -15.18 -13.79
N GLU A 133 -8.22 -15.22 -14.30
CA GLU A 133 -8.54 -15.71 -15.64
C GLU A 133 -7.89 -14.84 -16.72
N TYR A 134 -7.94 -13.51 -16.53
CA TYR A 134 -7.25 -12.57 -17.43
C TYR A 134 -5.74 -12.81 -17.41
N ALA A 135 -5.12 -12.95 -16.24
CA ALA A 135 -3.70 -13.21 -16.08
C ALA A 135 -3.28 -14.48 -16.84
N ASN A 136 -4.01 -15.58 -16.63
CA ASN A 136 -3.74 -16.86 -17.27
C ASN A 136 -3.89 -16.80 -18.80
N LYS A 137 -4.96 -16.16 -19.28
CA LYS A 137 -5.25 -16.06 -20.72
C LYS A 137 -4.24 -15.20 -21.47
N ASN A 138 -3.75 -14.14 -20.85
CA ASN A 138 -2.88 -13.16 -21.50
C ASN A 138 -1.41 -13.29 -21.08
N ASN A 139 -1.05 -14.30 -20.28
CA ASN A 139 0.28 -14.44 -19.68
C ASN A 139 0.69 -13.15 -18.95
N ALA A 140 -0.24 -12.55 -18.18
CA ALA A 140 -0.02 -11.31 -17.48
C ALA A 140 0.32 -11.57 -16.00
N PHE A 141 1.15 -10.70 -15.42
CA PHE A 141 1.47 -10.75 -14.00
C PHE A 141 0.34 -10.18 -13.16
N LEU A 142 -0.23 -10.97 -12.25
CA LEU A 142 -1.24 -10.52 -11.30
C LEU A 142 -0.56 -9.85 -10.11
N VAL A 143 -0.70 -8.53 -10.01
CA VAL A 143 -0.10 -7.72 -8.92
C VAL A 143 -0.99 -7.77 -7.68
N PRO A 144 -0.52 -8.39 -6.59
CA PRO A 144 -1.31 -8.52 -5.37
C PRO A 144 -1.40 -7.18 -4.61
N PRO A 145 -2.52 -6.91 -3.88
CA PRO A 145 -2.75 -5.61 -3.25
C PRO A 145 -1.95 -5.36 -1.96
N TYR A 146 -1.47 -6.41 -1.27
CA TYR A 146 -0.75 -6.32 0.00
C TYR A 146 0.04 -7.56 0.39
N ASN A 147 -0.45 -8.78 0.13
CA ASN A 147 0.15 -10.03 0.63
C ASN A 147 1.21 -10.57 -0.34
N HIS A 148 2.30 -9.83 -0.50
CA HIS A 148 3.45 -10.24 -1.32
C HIS A 148 4.73 -9.63 -0.76
N ILE A 149 5.82 -10.38 -0.79
CA ILE A 149 7.10 -9.97 -0.22
C ILE A 149 7.60 -8.64 -0.79
N ASP A 150 7.48 -8.45 -2.10
CA ASP A 150 7.93 -7.22 -2.78
C ASP A 150 6.99 -6.04 -2.53
N ILE A 151 5.67 -6.28 -2.44
CA ILE A 151 4.72 -5.25 -2.02
C ILE A 151 5.09 -4.75 -0.63
N ILE A 152 5.28 -5.66 0.33
CA ILE A 152 5.63 -5.32 1.72
C ILE A 152 6.98 -4.58 1.77
N ALA A 153 7.97 -5.02 1.01
CA ALA A 153 9.27 -4.36 0.93
C ALA A 153 9.15 -2.94 0.36
N GLY A 154 8.40 -2.72 -0.71
CA GLY A 154 8.14 -1.39 -1.24
C GLY A 154 7.43 -0.47 -0.24
N GLN A 155 6.42 -0.99 0.49
CA GLN A 155 5.70 -0.21 1.51
C GLN A 155 6.57 0.15 2.72
N SER A 156 7.61 -0.62 3.02
CA SER A 156 8.54 -0.33 4.12
C SER A 156 9.25 1.02 3.97
N THR A 157 9.37 1.51 2.74
CA THR A 157 10.06 2.77 2.44
C THR A 157 9.37 4.00 3.05
N VAL A 158 8.08 3.91 3.37
CA VAL A 158 7.37 4.95 4.14
C VAL A 158 8.03 5.16 5.51
N ALA A 159 8.31 4.07 6.23
CA ALA A 159 8.94 4.14 7.55
C ALA A 159 10.44 4.45 7.45
N ILE A 160 11.13 3.97 6.40
CA ILE A 160 12.55 4.31 6.16
C ILE A 160 12.68 5.82 5.99
N GLU A 161 11.88 6.45 5.14
CA GLU A 161 11.86 7.91 4.95
C GLU A 161 11.51 8.63 6.25
N ALA A 162 10.50 8.16 7.00
CA ALA A 162 10.13 8.76 8.28
C ALA A 162 11.29 8.77 9.27
N VAL A 163 12.00 7.65 9.43
CA VAL A 163 13.19 7.54 10.30
C VAL A 163 14.28 8.51 9.85
N GLN A 164 14.56 8.58 8.55
CA GLN A 164 15.59 9.47 8.00
C GLN A 164 15.23 10.95 8.20
N GLN A 165 13.97 11.31 7.98
CA GLN A 165 13.47 12.68 8.17
C GLN A 165 13.50 13.10 9.65
N MET A 166 13.09 12.21 10.57
CA MET A 166 13.19 12.48 12.00
C MET A 166 14.65 12.66 12.43
N ALA A 167 15.55 11.78 11.99
CA ALA A 167 16.97 11.88 12.27
C ALA A 167 17.59 13.19 11.74
N SER A 168 17.14 13.69 10.60
CA SER A 168 17.60 14.98 10.05
C SER A 168 17.22 16.21 10.91
N MET A 169 16.25 16.03 11.80
CA MET A 169 15.79 17.03 12.78
C MET A 169 16.36 16.77 14.19
N ASP A 170 17.31 15.85 14.34
CA ASP A 170 17.83 15.36 15.62
C ASP A 170 16.75 14.76 16.53
N LEU A 171 15.70 14.17 15.94
CA LEU A 171 14.59 13.52 16.62
C LEU A 171 14.59 12.00 16.39
N SER A 172 13.92 11.27 17.28
CA SER A 172 13.67 9.83 17.16
C SER A 172 12.17 9.54 17.18
N ILE A 173 11.79 8.36 16.70
CA ILE A 173 10.40 7.90 16.76
C ILE A 173 10.22 7.06 18.01
N ASP A 174 9.42 7.52 18.97
CA ASP A 174 9.05 6.74 20.16
C ASP A 174 7.87 5.82 19.86
N ASP A 175 6.83 6.35 19.20
CA ASP A 175 5.61 5.65 18.85
C ASP A 175 5.31 5.82 17.35
N TYR A 176 5.08 4.71 16.68
CA TYR A 176 4.68 4.67 15.27
C TYR A 176 3.26 4.11 15.15
N ILE A 177 2.33 4.92 14.69
CA ILE A 177 0.92 4.56 14.52
C ILE A 177 0.62 4.37 13.05
N CYS A 178 0.09 3.22 12.67
CA CYS A 178 -0.15 2.84 11.27
C CYS A 178 -1.56 2.29 11.08
N PRO A 179 -2.34 2.79 10.12
CA PRO A 179 -3.63 2.20 9.77
C PRO A 179 -3.43 0.82 9.14
N ILE A 180 -4.31 -0.12 9.47
CA ILE A 180 -4.30 -1.48 8.94
C ILE A 180 -5.55 -1.71 8.08
N GLY A 181 -5.34 -2.11 6.82
CA GLY A 181 -6.24 -2.85 5.99
C GLY A 181 -5.64 -4.24 5.76
N GLY A 182 -5.21 -4.58 4.55
CA GLY A 182 -4.56 -5.87 4.26
C GLY A 182 -3.16 -6.09 4.87
N GLY A 183 -2.70 -5.23 5.77
CA GLY A 183 -1.48 -5.41 6.57
C GLY A 183 -0.14 -5.09 5.91
N GLY A 184 -0.10 -4.86 4.58
CA GLY A 184 1.18 -4.68 3.86
C GLY A 184 2.01 -3.48 4.32
N LEU A 185 1.36 -2.35 4.65
CA LEU A 185 2.04 -1.15 5.13
C LEU A 185 2.64 -1.36 6.52
N ILE A 186 1.84 -1.84 7.48
CA ILE A 186 2.33 -2.04 8.85
C ILE A 186 3.39 -3.14 8.92
N ALA A 187 3.26 -4.19 8.12
CA ALA A 187 4.28 -5.25 8.04
C ALA A 187 5.62 -4.70 7.52
N GLY A 188 5.59 -3.94 6.43
CA GLY A 188 6.79 -3.30 5.89
C GLY A 188 7.38 -2.27 6.85
N SER A 189 6.56 -1.38 7.40
CA SER A 189 6.98 -0.38 8.40
C SER A 189 7.58 -1.04 9.64
N GLY A 190 6.96 -2.12 10.12
CA GLY A 190 7.44 -2.85 11.28
C GLY A 190 8.83 -3.46 11.06
N ILE A 191 9.10 -4.00 9.88
CA ILE A 191 10.43 -4.53 9.53
C ILE A 191 11.45 -3.39 9.49
N ALA A 192 11.11 -2.26 8.86
CA ALA A 192 12.00 -1.10 8.80
C ALA A 192 12.32 -0.57 10.20
N LEU A 193 11.31 -0.33 11.03
CA LEU A 193 11.48 0.20 12.38
C LEU A 193 12.26 -0.75 13.30
N LYS A 194 12.01 -2.05 13.24
CA LYS A 194 12.78 -3.03 14.02
C LYS A 194 14.29 -2.97 13.75
N ASN A 195 14.68 -2.63 12.53
CA ASN A 195 16.08 -2.55 12.13
C ASN A 195 16.69 -1.16 12.32
N LEU A 196 15.93 -0.09 12.02
CA LEU A 196 16.46 1.27 11.94
C LEU A 196 16.14 2.11 13.18
N ALA A 197 15.05 1.79 13.90
CA ALA A 197 14.62 2.46 15.12
C ALA A 197 14.09 1.44 16.14
N PRO A 198 14.92 0.50 16.64
CA PRO A 198 14.47 -0.68 17.39
C PRO A 198 13.81 -0.37 18.74
N LYS A 199 13.92 0.86 19.23
CA LYS A 199 13.26 1.32 20.46
C LYS A 199 11.83 1.79 20.23
N SER A 200 11.43 2.02 18.98
CA SER A 200 10.08 2.49 18.64
C SER A 200 9.03 1.42 18.95
N ARG A 201 7.94 1.84 19.55
CA ARG A 201 6.73 1.02 19.71
C ARG A 201 5.87 1.17 18.46
N ILE A 202 5.25 0.08 18.01
CA ILE A 202 4.47 0.06 16.78
C ILE A 202 3.04 -0.29 17.12
N TYR A 203 2.11 0.55 16.68
CA TYR A 203 0.67 0.39 16.91
C TYR A 203 -0.06 0.33 15.58
N GLY A 204 -0.87 -0.72 15.41
CA GLY A 204 -1.83 -0.82 14.32
C GLY A 204 -3.18 -0.24 14.72
N VAL A 205 -3.85 0.43 13.80
CA VAL A 205 -5.17 1.02 14.03
C VAL A 205 -6.13 0.55 12.94
N GLU A 206 -7.28 0.03 13.37
CA GLU A 206 -8.38 -0.40 12.50
C GLU A 206 -9.68 0.29 12.94
N PRO A 207 -10.66 0.50 12.04
CA PRO A 207 -12.00 0.91 12.43
C PRO A 207 -12.65 -0.18 13.31
N GLU A 208 -13.39 0.21 14.32
CA GLU A 208 -13.94 -0.66 15.37
C GLU A 208 -14.69 -1.89 14.83
N LEU A 209 -15.44 -1.74 13.74
CA LEU A 209 -16.22 -2.82 13.11
C LEU A 209 -15.47 -3.56 11.99
N PHE A 210 -14.18 -3.27 11.80
CA PHE A 210 -13.33 -3.83 10.75
C PHE A 210 -11.96 -4.21 11.32
N ASN A 211 -11.96 -4.78 12.53
CA ASN A 211 -10.79 -5.07 13.34
C ASN A 211 -10.35 -6.55 13.22
N ASP A 212 -10.38 -7.10 12.03
CA ASP A 212 -9.99 -8.47 11.75
C ASP A 212 -8.53 -8.78 12.09
N THR A 213 -7.63 -7.80 11.95
CA THR A 213 -6.22 -7.94 12.35
C THR A 213 -6.08 -8.02 13.86
N GLN A 214 -6.78 -7.20 14.62
CA GLN A 214 -6.78 -7.25 16.09
C GLN A 214 -7.30 -8.62 16.58
N ILE A 215 -8.40 -9.09 16.00
CA ILE A 215 -9.00 -10.40 16.34
C ILE A 215 -8.03 -11.52 15.97
N SER A 216 -7.44 -11.47 14.78
CA SER A 216 -6.46 -12.47 14.31
C SER A 216 -5.23 -12.50 15.20
N PHE A 217 -4.72 -11.34 15.59
CA PHE A 217 -3.55 -11.22 16.48
C PHE A 217 -3.84 -11.84 17.85
N SER A 218 -4.99 -11.54 18.43
CA SER A 218 -5.43 -12.10 19.72
C SER A 218 -5.65 -13.61 19.67
N ALA A 219 -6.15 -14.12 18.54
CA ALA A 219 -6.40 -15.55 18.33
C ALA A 219 -5.13 -16.35 17.95
N GLY A 220 -4.02 -15.67 17.60
CA GLY A 220 -2.81 -16.29 17.08
C GLY A 220 -2.96 -16.97 15.72
N SER A 221 -4.07 -16.72 15.01
CA SER A 221 -4.37 -17.26 13.68
C SER A 221 -5.30 -16.32 12.91
N ARG A 222 -5.20 -16.34 11.56
CA ARG A 222 -6.03 -15.48 10.72
C ARG A 222 -7.51 -15.77 10.93
N GLN A 223 -8.25 -14.73 11.28
CA GLN A 223 -9.69 -14.73 11.44
C GLN A 223 -10.34 -13.90 10.34
N LYS A 224 -11.54 -14.28 9.93
CA LYS A 224 -12.41 -13.49 9.06
C LYS A 224 -13.53 -12.89 9.89
N ILE A 225 -13.89 -11.66 9.59
CA ILE A 225 -15.08 -11.00 10.17
C ILE A 225 -16.17 -10.89 9.11
N ASP A 226 -17.40 -10.90 9.55
CA ASP A 226 -18.56 -10.70 8.67
C ASP A 226 -18.82 -9.19 8.54
N ILE A 227 -18.47 -8.61 7.40
CA ILE A 227 -18.59 -7.17 7.14
C ILE A 227 -20.03 -6.85 6.77
N LYS A 228 -20.79 -6.31 7.75
CA LYS A 228 -22.20 -5.90 7.58
C LYS A 228 -22.39 -4.39 7.52
N ASN A 229 -21.34 -3.62 7.75
CA ASN A 229 -21.40 -2.18 7.88
C ASN A 229 -20.54 -1.49 6.82
N THR A 230 -20.66 -0.18 6.73
CA THR A 230 -19.81 0.69 5.92
C THR A 230 -18.92 1.55 6.81
N SER A 231 -17.75 1.93 6.33
CA SER A 231 -16.83 2.85 7.01
C SER A 231 -16.49 4.01 6.09
N ILE A 232 -16.27 5.19 6.66
CA ILE A 232 -15.67 6.31 5.94
C ILE A 232 -14.21 6.02 5.54
N CYS A 233 -13.58 5.04 6.20
CA CYS A 233 -12.25 4.53 5.89
C CYS A 233 -12.36 3.37 4.87
N ASP A 234 -12.91 3.64 3.68
CA ASP A 234 -13.19 2.62 2.65
C ASP A 234 -11.98 1.79 2.24
N ALA A 235 -10.79 2.35 2.35
CA ALA A 235 -9.53 1.67 2.03
C ALA A 235 -9.08 0.62 3.08
N LEU A 236 -9.73 0.59 4.24
CA LEU A 236 -9.42 -0.33 5.35
C LEU A 236 -10.46 -1.48 5.47
N MET A 237 -11.49 -1.47 4.63
CA MET A 237 -12.46 -2.56 4.53
C MET A 237 -11.90 -3.63 3.58
N VAL A 238 -11.30 -4.70 4.08
CA VAL A 238 -10.62 -5.78 3.31
C VAL A 238 -11.15 -7.16 3.66
#